data_8e13b6d23b4758122190331fa99c857b
#
_entry.id   8e13b6d23b4758122190331fa99c857b
#
_cell.length_a   1.000
_cell.length_b   1.000
_cell.length_c   1.000
_cell.angle_alpha   90.00
_cell.angle_beta   90.00
_cell.angle_gamma   90.00
#
_symmetry.space_group_name_H-M   'P 1'
#
loop_
_entity.id
_entity.type
_entity.pdbx_description
1 polymer ?
#
loop_
_entity_poly.entity_id
_entity_poly.type
_entity_poly.pdbx_seq_one_letter_code
_entity_poly.pdbx_strand_id
1 'polypeptide(L)'
;MNSQRNNARVLGWLLAFGVMLAGQGWAQIEIGKNTSMSLSGDVGFGYNGSNGDTIGSSHSTLFSGDAVLQGYYYNPRFLSYYVDPIYNRSQADSGEGSLTNASNVSAGVNLFSGSHFPGSISFGEGFNTSGTYGIGVTPGLDTTGKSHSFGIGWAELIPGAPPVNIQYSQTASENSIFGTSQDDHTDAKNLNVFSNYKLAGWYMGAHLTDTWTSTELPALITGTDQAVTGDTNSKSFSVNANHKLPLRGSFGASYGWSDFTGNENGSSYSGGNQTLSASAAFAPTDRFTSSFQANYDSSLAGSIEQQLIGVGAVTPQVDLGKSSYSISLNNSDNVVITKSLSAGFNVGHVEQVVYGETVSATHFSAIIDYRFLKPLWGTVVVYAGLNDEATEAGNTGAGLIAGVNFTKQWSNFELDGSFGYSQDTQTVLATEVTSNYSYLAKAQRRLGRRVRWLTTFNGFHTGLGEAEGSSAHAESYGTQLVYKMYNVGATYGHTSGTVLLTANGLVAAPGTLAPVLTANGSLLDTGSSYSFSFTTNPIRRLSFSTSYMRTLNDSLAGVAGAAASNSASKVYLMFTTYQFRKMVFTAGYTNLNQFVSASGLPPASYTNFYVGIQRWFKAF
;
A
#
# COMPACT_ATOMS: atom_id res chain seq x y z
N MET A 1 14.03 -25.18 -43.23
CA MET A 1 15.43 -25.47 -42.88
C MET A 1 16.38 -24.26 -42.92
N ASN A 2 16.07 -23.17 -43.60
CA ASN A 2 16.96 -21.98 -43.63
C ASN A 2 16.86 -21.04 -42.42
N SER A 3 15.75 -21.05 -41.67
CA SER A 3 15.54 -20.22 -40.48
C SER A 3 16.42 -20.62 -39.29
N GLN A 4 16.61 -21.89 -39.05
CA GLN A 4 17.46 -22.38 -37.95
C GLN A 4 18.96 -22.08 -38.11
N ARG A 5 19.46 -21.99 -39.34
CA ARG A 5 20.87 -21.63 -39.59
C ARG A 5 21.18 -20.15 -39.33
N ASN A 6 20.21 -19.25 -39.51
CA ASN A 6 20.42 -17.84 -39.23
C ASN A 6 20.38 -17.57 -37.70
N ASN A 7 19.52 -18.25 -36.96
CA ASN A 7 19.47 -18.10 -35.50
C ASN A 7 20.75 -18.59 -34.81
N ALA A 8 21.36 -19.67 -35.27
CA ALA A 8 22.64 -20.16 -34.74
C ALA A 8 23.81 -19.20 -35.00
N ARG A 9 23.80 -18.48 -36.14
CA ARG A 9 24.81 -17.47 -36.45
C ARG A 9 24.65 -16.21 -35.60
N VAL A 10 23.40 -15.74 -35.37
CA VAL A 10 23.11 -14.61 -34.48
C VAL A 10 23.50 -14.95 -33.03
N LEU A 11 23.22 -16.16 -32.58
CA LEU A 11 23.64 -16.66 -31.27
C LEU A 11 25.16 -16.71 -31.12
N GLY A 12 25.86 -17.15 -32.15
CA GLY A 12 27.33 -17.18 -32.19
C GLY A 12 27.95 -15.79 -32.13
N TRP A 13 27.36 -14.80 -32.80
CA TRP A 13 27.78 -13.41 -32.73
C TRP A 13 27.52 -12.75 -31.41
N LEU A 14 26.36 -13.04 -30.76
CA LEU A 14 26.04 -12.53 -29.44
C LEU A 14 26.92 -13.14 -28.35
N LEU A 15 27.24 -14.43 -28.44
CA LEU A 15 28.22 -15.09 -27.57
C LEU A 15 29.63 -14.54 -27.76
N ALA A 16 30.04 -14.30 -29.01
CA ALA A 16 31.35 -13.70 -29.33
C ALA A 16 31.41 -12.24 -28.83
N PHE A 17 30.33 -11.48 -28.95
CA PHE A 17 30.22 -10.11 -28.43
C PHE A 17 30.27 -10.09 -26.91
N GLY A 18 29.55 -11.00 -26.23
CA GLY A 18 29.59 -11.17 -24.78
C GLY A 18 30.96 -11.59 -24.23
N VAL A 19 31.73 -12.36 -25.02
CA VAL A 19 33.11 -12.75 -24.67
C VAL A 19 34.11 -11.60 -24.95
N MET A 20 33.90 -10.80 -25.99
CA MET A 20 34.71 -9.61 -26.26
C MET A 20 34.54 -8.50 -25.22
N LEU A 21 33.35 -8.33 -24.67
CA LEU A 21 33.09 -7.42 -23.53
C LEU A 21 33.75 -7.90 -22.21
N ALA A 22 34.33 -9.10 -22.19
CA ALA A 22 35.01 -9.66 -21.02
C ALA A 22 36.48 -9.22 -20.86
N GLY A 23 36.98 -8.39 -21.75
CA GLY A 23 38.36 -7.87 -21.72
C GLY A 23 38.47 -6.61 -20.87
N GLN A 24 39.23 -6.74 -19.82
CA GLN A 24 39.83 -5.69 -18.96
C GLN A 24 39.00 -4.45 -18.66
N GLY A 25 38.49 -4.42 -17.42
CA GLY A 25 37.68 -3.35 -16.87
C GLY A 25 38.39 -1.99 -16.79
N TRP A 26 38.07 -1.13 -17.68
CA TRP A 26 38.14 0.30 -17.46
C TRP A 26 36.88 0.68 -16.68
N ALA A 27 37.07 1.15 -15.46
CA ALA A 27 35.93 1.42 -14.56
C ALA A 27 35.06 2.61 -14.98
N GLN A 28 35.57 3.41 -15.95
CA GLN A 28 34.95 4.64 -16.41
C GLN A 28 35.63 5.09 -17.69
N ILE A 29 34.86 5.47 -18.71
CA ILE A 29 35.40 6.11 -19.92
C ILE A 29 35.26 7.62 -19.76
N GLU A 30 36.35 8.34 -19.88
CA GLU A 30 36.35 9.78 -20.07
C GLU A 30 36.34 10.10 -21.57
N ILE A 31 35.23 10.62 -22.06
CA ILE A 31 35.07 11.06 -23.44
C ILE A 31 35.42 12.55 -23.49
N GLY A 32 36.69 12.84 -23.78
CA GLY A 32 37.24 14.19 -23.68
C GLY A 32 37.43 14.61 -22.20
N LYS A 33 37.71 15.89 -21.99
CA LYS A 33 37.99 16.41 -20.62
C LYS A 33 36.78 16.57 -19.72
N ASN A 34 35.58 16.48 -20.29
CA ASN A 34 34.35 16.97 -19.62
C ASN A 34 33.23 15.94 -19.54
N THR A 35 33.39 14.74 -20.07
CA THR A 35 32.33 13.71 -20.05
C THR A 35 32.85 12.44 -19.44
N SER A 36 32.17 11.97 -18.44
CA SER A 36 32.41 10.69 -17.81
C SER A 36 31.21 9.79 -17.99
N MET A 37 31.44 8.55 -18.27
CA MET A 37 30.42 7.55 -18.54
C MET A 37 30.84 6.20 -17.98
N SER A 38 29.91 5.48 -17.39
CA SER A 38 30.10 4.11 -16.93
C SER A 38 28.95 3.24 -17.40
N LEU A 39 29.28 2.05 -17.85
CA LEU A 39 28.33 1.03 -18.28
C LEU A 39 28.55 -0.24 -17.47
N SER A 40 27.51 -0.66 -16.78
CA SER A 40 27.50 -1.92 -16.06
C SER A 40 26.15 -2.60 -16.26
N GLY A 41 26.09 -3.89 -16.04
CA GLY A 41 24.85 -4.63 -16.18
C GLY A 41 25.07 -6.12 -16.17
N ASP A 42 24.05 -6.84 -16.60
CA ASP A 42 24.13 -8.27 -16.83
C ASP A 42 23.52 -8.65 -18.18
N VAL A 43 23.91 -9.81 -18.65
CA VAL A 43 23.33 -10.47 -19.82
C VAL A 43 23.00 -11.89 -19.42
N GLY A 44 21.80 -12.31 -19.76
CA GLY A 44 21.29 -13.62 -19.43
C GLY A 44 20.78 -14.36 -20.65
N PHE A 45 20.83 -15.67 -20.55
CA PHE A 45 20.23 -16.60 -21.49
C PHE A 45 19.51 -17.69 -20.71
N GLY A 46 18.34 -18.09 -21.19
CA GLY A 46 17.55 -19.10 -20.51
C GLY A 46 16.58 -19.81 -21.42
N TYR A 47 15.85 -20.69 -20.80
CA TYR A 47 14.75 -21.41 -21.40
C TYR A 47 13.53 -21.30 -20.50
N ASN A 48 12.41 -21.04 -21.11
CA ASN A 48 11.11 -20.92 -20.45
C ASN A 48 10.12 -21.88 -21.11
N GLY A 49 9.34 -22.58 -20.30
CA GLY A 49 8.23 -23.38 -20.73
C GLY A 49 6.98 -23.01 -19.94
N SER A 50 5.89 -22.77 -20.62
CA SER A 50 4.61 -22.47 -20.00
C SER A 50 3.52 -23.40 -20.52
N ASN A 51 2.54 -23.65 -19.67
CA ASN A 51 1.35 -24.42 -20.01
C ASN A 51 0.17 -23.87 -19.20
N GLY A 52 -0.95 -23.67 -19.85
CA GLY A 52 -2.17 -23.17 -19.20
C GLY A 52 -3.41 -23.42 -20.03
N ASP A 53 -4.56 -23.39 -19.38
CA ASP A 53 -5.85 -23.67 -20.04
C ASP A 53 -6.22 -22.60 -21.06
N THR A 54 -5.77 -21.34 -20.81
CA THR A 54 -6.07 -20.20 -21.68
C THR A 54 -4.95 -19.91 -22.68
N ILE A 55 -3.69 -20.27 -22.39
CA ILE A 55 -2.52 -19.94 -23.21
C ILE A 55 -1.92 -21.13 -23.95
N GLY A 56 -2.45 -22.34 -23.75
CA GLY A 56 -1.87 -23.53 -24.33
C GLY A 56 -0.45 -23.83 -23.83
N SER A 57 0.24 -24.79 -24.46
CA SER A 57 1.62 -25.07 -24.12
C SER A 57 2.57 -24.29 -25.03
N SER A 58 3.49 -23.55 -24.45
CA SER A 58 4.50 -22.80 -25.19
C SER A 58 5.89 -23.07 -24.63
N HIS A 59 6.87 -23.05 -25.52
CA HIS A 59 8.27 -23.16 -25.16
C HIS A 59 9.04 -21.98 -25.79
N SER A 60 9.90 -21.38 -25.01
CA SER A 60 10.64 -20.22 -25.49
C SER A 60 12.08 -20.22 -24.99
N THR A 61 12.97 -19.69 -25.81
CA THR A 61 14.30 -19.30 -25.36
C THR A 61 14.25 -17.89 -24.83
N LEU A 62 14.75 -17.70 -23.61
CA LEU A 62 14.79 -16.44 -22.93
C LEU A 62 16.13 -15.76 -23.17
N PHE A 63 16.09 -14.51 -23.59
CA PHE A 63 17.22 -13.61 -23.56
C PHE A 63 16.92 -12.47 -22.60
N SER A 64 17.78 -12.25 -21.63
CA SER A 64 17.63 -11.14 -20.67
C SER A 64 18.89 -10.30 -20.65
N GLY A 65 18.71 -9.02 -20.43
CA GLY A 65 19.81 -8.09 -20.24
C GLY A 65 19.33 -6.88 -19.43
N ASP A 66 20.18 -6.48 -18.53
CA ASP A 66 20.09 -5.25 -17.77
C ASP A 66 21.36 -4.47 -18.02
N ALA A 67 21.24 -3.19 -18.31
CA ALA A 67 22.38 -2.35 -18.63
C ALA A 67 22.18 -0.94 -18.07
N VAL A 68 22.87 -0.61 -17.01
CA VAL A 68 22.89 0.73 -16.45
C VAL A 68 24.00 1.55 -17.07
N LEU A 69 23.62 2.48 -17.93
CA LEU A 69 24.49 3.53 -18.44
C LEU A 69 24.28 4.79 -17.59
N GLN A 70 25.30 5.19 -16.88
CA GLN A 70 25.25 6.42 -16.07
C GLN A 70 26.47 7.28 -16.32
N GLY A 71 26.27 8.58 -16.23
CA GLY A 71 27.37 9.49 -16.47
C GLY A 71 27.04 10.94 -16.13
N TYR A 72 27.98 11.78 -16.46
CA TYR A 72 27.79 13.22 -16.33
C TYR A 72 28.50 13.95 -17.46
N TYR A 73 27.99 15.14 -17.78
CA TYR A 73 28.63 16.09 -18.68
C TYR A 73 29.15 17.27 -17.89
N TYR A 74 30.40 17.64 -18.12
CA TYR A 74 31.16 18.71 -17.47
C TYR A 74 31.39 18.48 -15.98
N ASN A 75 30.36 18.31 -15.18
CA ASN A 75 30.43 18.05 -13.74
C ASN A 75 29.11 17.34 -13.32
N PRO A 76 29.15 16.37 -12.39
CA PRO A 76 27.93 15.71 -11.88
C PRO A 76 26.90 16.69 -11.31
N ARG A 77 27.33 17.87 -10.85
CA ARG A 77 26.41 18.92 -10.38
C ARG A 77 25.79 19.75 -11.50
N PHE A 78 26.38 19.75 -12.69
CA PHE A 78 25.85 20.44 -13.85
C PHE A 78 24.81 19.60 -14.58
N LEU A 79 25.21 18.42 -15.03
CA LEU A 79 24.33 17.47 -15.68
C LEU A 79 24.80 16.05 -15.38
N SER A 80 23.91 15.26 -14.79
CA SER A 80 24.07 13.80 -14.69
C SER A 80 22.91 13.09 -15.36
N TYR A 81 23.17 11.93 -15.93
CA TYR A 81 22.16 11.15 -16.62
C TYR A 81 22.32 9.66 -16.31
N TYR A 82 21.23 8.95 -16.46
CA TYR A 82 21.20 7.51 -16.46
C TYR A 82 20.20 6.98 -17.50
N VAL A 83 20.51 5.80 -18.03
CA VAL A 83 19.59 5.01 -18.84
C VAL A 83 19.75 3.57 -18.39
N ASP A 84 18.64 2.97 -18.04
CA ASP A 84 18.55 1.66 -17.41
C ASP A 84 17.51 0.81 -18.15
N PRO A 85 17.85 0.22 -19.30
CA PRO A 85 17.01 -0.74 -19.98
C PRO A 85 17.14 -2.11 -19.32
N ILE A 86 16.03 -2.65 -18.87
CA ILE A 86 15.87 -4.04 -18.47
C ILE A 86 15.12 -4.75 -19.59
N TYR A 87 15.77 -5.68 -20.22
CA TYR A 87 15.21 -6.44 -21.31
C TYR A 87 15.11 -7.91 -20.94
N ASN A 88 13.88 -8.40 -20.91
CA ASN A 88 13.60 -9.80 -20.64
C ASN A 88 12.63 -10.30 -21.71
N ARG A 89 13.17 -10.82 -22.80
CA ARG A 89 12.37 -11.35 -23.90
C ARG A 89 12.44 -12.86 -23.92
N SER A 90 11.30 -13.52 -23.81
CA SER A 90 11.15 -14.88 -24.26
C SER A 90 10.70 -14.88 -25.72
N GLN A 91 11.36 -15.66 -26.53
CA GLN A 91 10.94 -15.89 -27.91
C GLN A 91 10.00 -17.11 -27.89
N ALA A 92 8.70 -16.85 -27.80
CA ALA A 92 7.67 -17.88 -27.82
C ALA A 92 7.40 -18.32 -29.26
N ASP A 93 7.17 -19.60 -29.45
CA ASP A 93 6.72 -20.15 -30.74
C ASP A 93 5.24 -19.82 -31.02
N SER A 94 4.48 -19.43 -30.02
CA SER A 94 3.10 -18.94 -30.13
C SER A 94 3.01 -17.47 -29.73
N GLY A 95 2.27 -16.66 -30.46
CA GLY A 95 2.18 -15.19 -30.30
C GLY A 95 1.45 -14.69 -29.06
N GLU A 96 1.32 -15.51 -28.03
CA GLU A 96 0.64 -15.14 -26.78
C GLU A 96 1.64 -14.70 -25.70
N GLY A 97 1.31 -13.61 -25.01
CA GLY A 97 2.16 -13.00 -24.01
C GLY A 97 2.35 -13.88 -22.76
N SER A 98 3.54 -13.90 -22.24
CA SER A 98 3.89 -14.64 -21.03
C SER A 98 3.88 -13.69 -19.82
N LEU A 99 3.29 -14.10 -18.72
CA LEU A 99 3.32 -13.41 -17.41
C LEU A 99 4.73 -13.10 -16.89
N THR A 100 5.79 -13.67 -17.50
CA THR A 100 7.16 -13.57 -17.01
C THR A 100 8.07 -12.68 -17.86
N ASN A 101 7.56 -12.09 -18.94
CA ASN A 101 8.36 -11.29 -19.88
C ASN A 101 8.30 -9.80 -19.55
N ALA A 102 8.71 -9.42 -18.36
CA ALA A 102 8.81 -8.01 -18.00
C ALA A 102 10.03 -7.35 -18.65
N SER A 103 9.79 -6.32 -19.43
CA SER A 103 10.84 -5.43 -19.97
C SER A 103 10.53 -4.01 -19.53
N ASN A 104 11.56 -3.27 -19.17
CA ASN A 104 11.43 -1.90 -18.72
C ASN A 104 12.59 -1.06 -19.27
N VAL A 105 12.32 0.18 -19.60
CA VAL A 105 13.35 1.18 -19.88
C VAL A 105 13.10 2.35 -18.96
N SER A 106 14.06 2.67 -18.10
CA SER A 106 14.05 3.92 -17.36
C SER A 106 15.21 4.81 -17.77
N ALA A 107 14.97 6.09 -17.87
CA ALA A 107 15.98 7.08 -18.18
C ALA A 107 15.73 8.35 -17.39
N GLY A 108 16.79 9.03 -17.00
CA GLY A 108 16.67 10.29 -16.31
C GLY A 108 17.88 11.18 -16.48
N VAL A 109 17.60 12.48 -16.35
CA VAL A 109 18.60 13.54 -16.41
C VAL A 109 18.38 14.45 -15.19
N ASN A 110 19.46 14.69 -14.44
CA ASN A 110 19.48 15.69 -13.39
C ASN A 110 20.31 16.88 -13.82
N LEU A 111 19.76 18.05 -13.69
CA LEU A 111 20.33 19.32 -14.09
C LEU A 111 20.62 20.17 -12.85
N PHE A 112 21.77 20.78 -12.82
CA PHE A 112 22.16 21.76 -11.79
C PHE A 112 22.01 21.27 -10.33
N SER A 113 22.28 19.96 -10.07
CA SER A 113 22.12 19.28 -8.77
C SER A 113 22.95 19.88 -7.65
N GLY A 114 23.41 20.96 -7.59
CA GLY A 114 24.13 21.63 -6.51
C GLY A 114 23.95 23.15 -6.58
N SER A 115 23.04 23.60 -7.43
CA SER A 115 22.65 24.99 -7.59
C SER A 115 21.42 25.33 -6.76
N HIS A 116 21.03 26.58 -6.81
CA HIS A 116 19.76 27.02 -6.25
C HIS A 116 18.54 26.61 -7.09
N PHE A 117 18.75 26.04 -8.27
CA PHE A 117 17.71 25.69 -9.24
C PHE A 117 17.95 24.28 -9.82
N PRO A 118 17.96 23.22 -8.97
CA PRO A 118 18.08 21.86 -9.48
C PRO A 118 16.83 21.45 -10.26
N GLY A 119 17.03 20.71 -11.34
CA GLY A 119 15.97 20.15 -12.16
C GLY A 119 16.20 18.68 -12.45
N SER A 120 15.14 17.94 -12.77
CA SER A 120 15.18 16.56 -13.21
C SER A 120 14.14 16.28 -14.28
N ILE A 121 14.47 15.38 -15.19
CA ILE A 121 13.54 14.81 -16.15
C ILE A 121 13.70 13.30 -16.06
N SER A 122 12.59 12.57 -16.01
CA SER A 122 12.57 11.11 -15.98
C SER A 122 11.58 10.55 -16.99
N PHE A 123 11.91 9.39 -17.50
CA PHE A 123 11.09 8.62 -18.42
C PHE A 123 11.14 7.16 -18.02
N GLY A 124 10.03 6.46 -18.13
CA GLY A 124 9.95 5.04 -17.89
C GLY A 124 8.91 4.39 -18.81
N GLU A 125 9.25 3.22 -19.32
CA GLU A 125 8.36 2.41 -20.14
C GLU A 125 8.51 0.95 -19.74
N GLY A 126 7.40 0.34 -19.32
CA GLY A 126 7.31 -1.04 -18.92
C GLY A 126 6.42 -1.86 -19.85
N PHE A 127 6.85 -3.07 -20.16
CA PHE A 127 6.12 -4.02 -20.99
C PHE A 127 5.95 -5.32 -20.21
N ASN A 128 4.75 -5.91 -20.25
CA ASN A 128 4.40 -7.14 -19.55
C ASN A 128 4.72 -7.07 -18.04
N THR A 129 4.47 -5.92 -17.43
CA THR A 129 4.59 -5.77 -15.99
C THR A 129 3.53 -6.62 -15.31
N SER A 130 3.93 -7.44 -14.35
CA SER A 130 2.98 -8.16 -13.52
C SER A 130 2.50 -7.26 -12.39
N GLY A 131 1.21 -7.26 -12.16
CA GLY A 131 0.57 -6.52 -11.09
C GLY A 131 -0.50 -7.36 -10.40
N THR A 132 -1.16 -6.77 -9.42
CA THR A 132 -2.33 -7.37 -8.78
C THR A 132 -3.44 -6.34 -8.74
N TYR A 133 -4.62 -6.74 -9.16
CA TYR A 133 -5.82 -5.94 -9.04
C TYR A 133 -6.58 -6.38 -7.78
N GLY A 134 -6.67 -5.53 -6.77
CA GLY A 134 -7.33 -5.82 -5.50
C GLY A 134 -8.69 -5.12 -5.39
N ILE A 135 -9.69 -5.85 -4.96
CA ILE A 135 -11.00 -5.31 -4.59
C ILE A 135 -11.12 -5.42 -3.07
N GLY A 136 -10.98 -4.29 -2.37
CA GLY A 136 -11.08 -4.26 -0.91
C GLY A 136 -9.97 -5.08 -0.22
N VAL A 137 -10.33 -5.95 0.72
CA VAL A 137 -9.42 -6.88 1.43
C VAL A 137 -9.16 -8.18 0.67
N THR A 138 -9.80 -8.39 -0.48
CA THR A 138 -9.57 -9.59 -1.27
C THR A 138 -8.16 -9.59 -1.85
N PRO A 139 -7.48 -10.73 -1.90
CA PRO A 139 -6.21 -10.83 -2.62
C PRO A 139 -6.40 -10.42 -4.06
N GLY A 140 -5.48 -9.61 -4.55
CA GLY A 140 -5.55 -9.11 -5.90
C GLY A 140 -5.56 -10.21 -6.95
N LEU A 141 -6.26 -9.96 -8.04
CA LEU A 141 -6.18 -10.76 -9.25
C LEU A 141 -4.86 -10.46 -9.95
N ASP A 142 -4.17 -11.49 -10.42
CA ASP A 142 -2.93 -11.28 -11.17
C ASP A 142 -3.21 -10.62 -12.52
N THR A 143 -2.43 -9.59 -12.84
CA THR A 143 -2.54 -8.82 -14.08
C THR A 143 -1.21 -8.78 -14.81
N THR A 144 -1.27 -8.62 -16.13
CA THR A 144 -0.10 -8.32 -16.96
C THR A 144 -0.39 -7.11 -17.82
N GLY A 145 0.56 -6.21 -17.99
CA GLY A 145 0.28 -4.99 -18.73
C GLY A 145 1.48 -4.23 -19.21
N LYS A 146 1.18 -3.06 -19.73
CA LYS A 146 2.14 -2.05 -20.16
C LYS A 146 1.98 -0.83 -19.25
N SER A 147 3.08 -0.15 -19.02
CA SER A 147 3.04 1.12 -18.31
C SER A 147 4.03 2.09 -18.90
N HIS A 148 3.66 3.35 -18.94
CA HIS A 148 4.56 4.40 -19.27
C HIS A 148 4.52 5.55 -18.27
N SER A 149 5.66 6.14 -17.99
CA SER A 149 5.76 7.25 -17.06
C SER A 149 6.69 8.33 -17.61
N PHE A 150 6.32 9.55 -17.35
CA PHE A 150 7.12 10.72 -17.64
C PHE A 150 7.09 11.65 -16.43
N GLY A 151 8.22 12.25 -16.08
CA GLY A 151 8.30 13.17 -14.94
C GLY A 151 9.24 14.33 -15.21
N ILE A 152 8.85 15.50 -14.70
CA ILE A 152 9.70 16.70 -14.64
C ILE A 152 9.68 17.20 -13.21
N GLY A 153 10.85 17.44 -12.65
CA GLY A 153 11.02 18.06 -11.34
C GLY A 153 11.86 19.32 -11.46
N TRP A 154 11.50 20.33 -10.70
CA TRP A 154 12.29 21.56 -10.57
C TRP A 154 12.17 22.11 -9.16
N ALA A 155 13.23 22.68 -8.66
CA ALA A 155 13.21 23.29 -7.35
C ALA A 155 13.91 24.67 -7.35
N GLU A 156 13.41 25.55 -6.50
CA GLU A 156 14.06 26.79 -6.12
C GLU A 156 14.53 26.69 -4.67
N LEU A 157 15.84 26.81 -4.45
CA LEU A 157 16.50 26.64 -3.17
C LEU A 157 17.33 27.87 -2.78
N ILE A 158 16.76 29.06 -2.91
CA ILE A 158 17.41 30.32 -2.61
C ILE A 158 17.55 30.45 -1.07
N PRO A 159 18.76 30.65 -0.53
CA PRO A 159 18.96 30.83 0.90
C PRO A 159 18.17 32.02 1.45
N GLY A 160 17.38 31.76 2.50
CA GLY A 160 16.55 32.80 3.15
C GLY A 160 15.16 33.00 2.51
N ALA A 161 14.89 32.42 1.34
CA ALA A 161 13.56 32.36 0.75
C ALA A 161 12.89 31.00 1.02
N PRO A 162 11.55 30.90 0.96
CA PRO A 162 10.85 29.62 0.99
C PRO A 162 11.29 28.77 -0.21
N PRO A 163 11.81 27.55 0.00
CA PRO A 163 12.13 26.66 -1.10
C PRO A 163 10.83 26.21 -1.80
N VAL A 164 10.80 26.26 -3.11
CA VAL A 164 9.67 25.81 -3.92
C VAL A 164 10.10 24.59 -4.73
N ASN A 165 9.30 23.53 -4.67
CA ASN A 165 9.49 22.32 -5.47
C ASN A 165 8.27 22.14 -6.36
N ILE A 166 8.51 21.92 -7.64
CA ILE A 166 7.49 21.66 -8.63
C ILE A 166 7.78 20.29 -9.24
N GLN A 167 6.80 19.43 -9.25
CA GLN A 167 6.89 18.10 -9.83
C GLN A 167 5.67 17.85 -10.71
N TYR A 168 5.91 17.50 -11.93
CA TYR A 168 4.89 17.00 -12.84
C TYR A 168 5.20 15.55 -13.18
N SER A 169 4.19 14.71 -13.13
CA SER A 169 4.29 13.31 -13.56
C SER A 169 3.07 12.93 -14.39
N GLN A 170 3.31 12.10 -15.37
CA GLN A 170 2.27 11.43 -16.14
C GLN A 170 2.57 9.94 -16.11
N THR A 171 1.57 9.14 -15.83
CA THR A 171 1.63 7.67 -15.87
C THR A 171 0.43 7.16 -16.64
N ALA A 172 0.67 6.21 -17.53
CA ALA A 172 -0.39 5.48 -18.19
C ALA A 172 -0.11 3.99 -18.04
N SER A 173 -1.16 3.21 -17.78
CA SER A 173 -1.09 1.76 -17.68
C SER A 173 -2.28 1.11 -18.35
N GLU A 174 -2.01 -0.02 -18.98
CA GLU A 174 -3.00 -0.90 -19.59
C GLU A 174 -2.68 -2.32 -19.11
N ASN A 175 -3.59 -2.93 -18.36
CA ASN A 175 -3.37 -4.22 -17.76
C ASN A 175 -4.50 -5.18 -18.09
N SER A 176 -4.15 -6.40 -18.45
CA SER A 176 -5.09 -7.49 -18.68
C SER A 176 -5.19 -8.36 -17.44
N ILE A 177 -6.40 -8.65 -17.00
CA ILE A 177 -6.64 -9.55 -15.87
C ILE A 177 -6.46 -10.99 -16.36
N PHE A 178 -5.51 -11.70 -15.76
CA PHE A 178 -5.20 -13.07 -16.15
C PHE A 178 -6.41 -14.00 -16.07
N GLY A 179 -6.62 -14.79 -17.13
CA GLY A 179 -7.74 -15.71 -17.23
C GLY A 179 -9.06 -15.06 -17.63
N THR A 180 -9.05 -13.81 -18.05
CA THR A 180 -10.20 -13.09 -18.58
C THR A 180 -9.82 -12.39 -19.90
N SER A 181 -10.84 -11.92 -20.64
CA SER A 181 -10.64 -11.02 -21.78
C SER A 181 -10.83 -9.55 -21.40
N GLN A 182 -10.64 -9.23 -20.14
CA GLN A 182 -10.92 -7.91 -19.59
C GLN A 182 -9.61 -7.16 -19.34
N ASP A 183 -9.56 -5.94 -19.84
CA ASP A 183 -8.45 -5.03 -19.66
C ASP A 183 -8.89 -3.87 -18.77
N ASP A 184 -7.98 -3.34 -17.96
CA ASP A 184 -8.11 -2.05 -17.32
C ASP A 184 -7.19 -1.04 -18.01
N HIS A 185 -7.62 0.18 -18.08
CA HIS A 185 -6.80 1.28 -18.57
C HIS A 185 -6.84 2.44 -17.59
N THR A 186 -5.67 2.98 -17.27
CA THR A 186 -5.55 4.17 -16.41
C THR A 186 -4.52 5.13 -16.99
N ASP A 187 -4.91 6.38 -17.18
CA ASP A 187 -4.02 7.50 -17.50
C ASP A 187 -4.14 8.54 -16.37
N ALA A 188 -3.04 8.86 -15.73
CA ALA A 188 -2.99 9.79 -14.62
C ALA A 188 -1.91 10.85 -14.87
N LYS A 189 -2.29 12.12 -14.67
CA LYS A 189 -1.39 13.27 -14.69
C LYS A 189 -1.46 13.94 -13.34
N ASN A 190 -0.33 14.29 -12.81
CA ASN A 190 -0.22 14.88 -11.48
C ASN A 190 0.77 16.05 -11.51
N LEU A 191 0.32 17.20 -11.04
CA LEU A 191 1.17 18.35 -10.77
C LEU A 191 1.19 18.60 -9.26
N ASN A 192 2.38 18.55 -8.68
CA ASN A 192 2.62 18.83 -7.28
C ASN A 192 3.52 20.05 -7.14
N VAL A 193 3.09 21.02 -6.33
CA VAL A 193 3.91 22.16 -5.93
C VAL A 193 3.93 22.19 -4.41
N PHE A 194 5.11 22.14 -3.82
CA PHE A 194 5.22 22.19 -2.37
C PHE A 194 6.38 23.07 -1.90
N SER A 195 6.17 23.67 -0.74
CA SER A 195 7.13 24.51 -0.08
C SER A 195 7.09 24.25 1.43
N ASN A 196 8.26 24.16 2.06
CA ASN A 196 8.38 24.07 3.50
C ASN A 196 9.35 25.13 3.98
N TYR A 197 8.92 25.99 4.87
CA TYR A 197 9.71 27.13 5.33
C TYR A 197 9.70 27.26 6.84
N LYS A 198 10.82 27.73 7.37
CA LYS A 198 10.96 28.02 8.80
C LYS A 198 11.23 29.51 9.00
N LEU A 199 10.33 30.19 9.68
CA LEU A 199 10.46 31.60 10.00
C LEU A 199 10.06 31.86 11.45
N ALA A 200 10.93 32.56 12.22
CA ALA A 200 10.65 32.98 13.58
C ALA A 200 10.12 31.86 14.51
N GLY A 201 10.61 30.63 14.33
CA GLY A 201 10.18 29.48 15.13
C GLY A 201 8.95 28.75 14.60
N TRP A 202 8.27 29.30 13.61
CA TRP A 202 7.20 28.63 12.87
C TRP A 202 7.77 27.71 11.80
N TYR A 203 7.21 26.53 11.69
CA TYR A 203 7.38 25.62 10.56
C TYR A 203 6.10 25.68 9.73
N MET A 204 6.22 26.19 8.51
CA MET A 204 5.10 26.36 7.60
C MET A 204 5.31 25.45 6.40
N GLY A 205 4.23 24.83 5.94
CA GLY A 205 4.19 24.05 4.71
C GLY A 205 3.03 24.51 3.83
N ALA A 206 3.23 24.51 2.54
CA ALA A 206 2.19 24.71 1.54
C ALA A 206 2.31 23.62 0.48
N HIS A 207 1.19 23.06 0.09
CA HIS A 207 1.12 22.01 -0.92
C HIS A 207 -0.06 22.24 -1.83
N LEU A 208 0.18 22.18 -3.14
CA LEU A 208 -0.83 22.23 -4.18
C LEU A 208 -0.69 20.99 -5.04
N THR A 209 -1.78 20.31 -5.27
CA THR A 209 -1.86 19.16 -6.16
C THR A 209 -2.96 19.37 -7.18
N ASP A 210 -2.70 19.03 -8.43
CA ASP A 210 -3.68 18.98 -9.50
C ASP A 210 -3.53 17.63 -10.20
N THR A 211 -4.56 16.80 -10.13
CA THR A 211 -4.55 15.42 -10.61
C THR A 211 -5.67 15.20 -11.61
N TRP A 212 -5.34 14.70 -12.78
CA TRP A 212 -6.28 14.26 -13.80
C TRP A 212 -6.12 12.74 -13.94
N THR A 213 -7.21 12.02 -13.82
CA THR A 213 -7.20 10.57 -13.98
C THR A 213 -8.32 10.17 -14.93
N SER A 214 -8.00 9.35 -15.91
CA SER A 214 -8.95 8.64 -16.75
C SER A 214 -8.78 7.15 -16.48
N THR A 215 -9.88 6.47 -16.17
CA THR A 215 -9.86 5.05 -15.82
C THR A 215 -10.96 4.32 -16.57
N GLU A 216 -10.62 3.17 -17.11
CA GLU A 216 -11.57 2.20 -17.63
C GLU A 216 -11.49 0.94 -16.76
N LEU A 217 -12.59 0.65 -16.06
CA LEU A 217 -12.70 -0.51 -15.18
C LEU A 217 -13.44 -1.64 -15.90
N PRO A 218 -12.89 -2.86 -15.86
CA PRO A 218 -13.51 -3.99 -16.54
C PRO A 218 -14.86 -4.38 -15.90
N ALA A 219 -15.78 -4.83 -16.72
CA ALA A 219 -17.13 -5.26 -16.33
C ALA A 219 -17.16 -6.30 -15.20
N LEU A 220 -16.12 -7.08 -15.09
CA LEU A 220 -15.91 -8.09 -14.06
C LEU A 220 -15.95 -7.55 -12.63
N ILE A 221 -15.55 -6.30 -12.45
CA ILE A 221 -15.43 -5.63 -11.16
C ILE A 221 -16.71 -4.88 -10.83
N THR A 222 -17.32 -4.31 -11.84
CA THR A 222 -18.52 -3.50 -11.68
C THR A 222 -19.79 -4.33 -11.52
N GLY A 223 -19.73 -5.63 -11.82
CA GLY A 223 -20.90 -6.50 -11.82
C GLY A 223 -21.93 -6.15 -12.91
N THR A 224 -21.53 -5.30 -13.87
CA THR A 224 -22.32 -4.90 -15.02
C THR A 224 -21.85 -5.62 -16.29
N ASP A 225 -22.69 -5.66 -17.33
CA ASP A 225 -22.30 -6.27 -18.60
C ASP A 225 -21.36 -5.39 -19.45
N GLN A 226 -21.01 -4.20 -18.95
CA GLN A 226 -20.20 -3.22 -19.67
C GLN A 226 -19.07 -2.68 -18.79
N ALA A 227 -17.95 -2.36 -19.42
CA ALA A 227 -16.87 -1.64 -18.77
C ALA A 227 -17.35 -0.25 -18.29
N VAL A 228 -16.85 0.20 -17.16
CA VAL A 228 -17.14 1.52 -16.62
C VAL A 228 -15.98 2.44 -16.93
N THR A 229 -16.27 3.53 -17.61
CA THR A 229 -15.29 4.58 -17.90
C THR A 229 -15.51 5.76 -16.97
N GLY A 230 -14.44 6.29 -16.40
CA GLY A 230 -14.47 7.43 -15.51
C GLY A 230 -13.31 8.39 -15.77
N ASP A 231 -13.64 9.66 -15.88
CA ASP A 231 -12.68 10.76 -15.92
C ASP A 231 -12.81 11.61 -14.67
N THR A 232 -11.71 11.90 -14.00
CA THR A 232 -11.71 12.74 -12.81
C THR A 232 -10.63 13.81 -12.89
N ASN A 233 -10.97 14.98 -12.38
CA ASN A 233 -10.02 16.06 -12.14
C ASN A 233 -10.15 16.49 -10.69
N SER A 234 -9.09 16.41 -9.93
CA SER A 234 -9.04 16.79 -8.52
C SER A 234 -7.95 17.82 -8.29
N LYS A 235 -8.32 18.94 -7.71
CA LYS A 235 -7.41 20.01 -7.29
C LYS A 235 -7.44 20.11 -5.77
N SER A 236 -6.28 20.20 -5.17
CA SER A 236 -6.19 20.43 -3.75
C SER A 236 -5.09 21.43 -3.41
N PHE A 237 -5.36 22.20 -2.37
CA PHE A 237 -4.40 23.11 -1.78
C PHE A 237 -4.43 22.93 -0.28
N SER A 238 -3.29 22.82 0.35
CA SER A 238 -3.19 22.77 1.79
C SER A 238 -2.06 23.64 2.32
N VAL A 239 -2.29 24.23 3.48
CA VAL A 239 -1.29 24.99 4.23
C VAL A 239 -1.28 24.47 5.66
N ASN A 240 -0.12 24.28 6.20
CA ASN A 240 0.05 23.92 7.60
C ASN A 240 1.09 24.82 8.27
N ALA A 241 0.88 25.09 9.55
CA ALA A 241 1.79 25.87 10.38
C ALA A 241 1.93 25.22 11.75
N ASN A 242 3.15 25.06 12.21
CA ASN A 242 3.46 24.48 13.51
C ASN A 242 4.42 25.39 14.28
N HIS A 243 4.15 25.58 15.57
CA HIS A 243 4.97 26.41 16.45
C HIS A 243 5.17 25.73 17.81
N LYS A 244 6.34 25.95 18.39
CA LYS A 244 6.60 25.53 19.77
C LYS A 244 6.03 26.57 20.73
N LEU A 245 5.22 26.11 21.68
CA LEU A 245 4.64 26.93 22.74
C LEU A 245 5.45 26.81 24.04
N PRO A 246 5.31 27.76 24.99
CA PRO A 246 5.75 27.59 26.36
C PRO A 246 5.22 26.29 26.99
N LEU A 247 5.73 25.95 28.16
CA LEU A 247 5.32 24.75 28.91
C LEU A 247 5.55 23.44 28.12
N ARG A 248 6.62 23.36 27.36
CA ARG A 248 6.94 22.23 26.44
C ARG A 248 5.79 21.93 25.47
N GLY A 249 5.06 22.96 25.11
CA GLY A 249 3.90 22.86 24.26
C GLY A 249 4.24 22.93 22.79
N SER A 250 3.24 22.58 22.00
CA SER A 250 3.23 22.75 20.54
C SER A 250 1.83 23.18 20.08
N PHE A 251 1.81 23.96 19.05
CA PHE A 251 0.59 24.35 18.34
C PHE A 251 0.76 23.99 16.87
N GLY A 252 -0.29 23.43 16.29
CA GLY A 252 -0.38 23.15 14.87
C GLY A 252 -1.73 23.61 14.33
N ALA A 253 -1.72 24.17 13.13
CA ALA A 253 -2.94 24.46 12.40
C ALA A 253 -2.73 24.07 10.93
N SER A 254 -3.78 23.56 10.31
CA SER A 254 -3.79 23.31 8.87
C SER A 254 -5.12 23.72 8.25
N TYR A 255 -5.04 24.20 7.04
CA TYR A 255 -6.18 24.47 6.18
C TYR A 255 -5.99 23.69 4.90
N GLY A 256 -7.02 23.02 4.45
CA GLY A 256 -7.10 22.32 3.18
C GLY A 256 -8.31 22.79 2.39
N TRP A 257 -8.13 22.88 1.11
CA TRP A 257 -9.20 23.06 0.14
C TRP A 257 -9.01 22.04 -0.97
N SER A 258 -10.08 21.43 -1.39
CA SER A 258 -10.12 20.55 -2.55
C SER A 258 -11.36 20.78 -3.38
N ASP A 259 -11.23 20.57 -4.66
CA ASP A 259 -12.30 20.62 -5.65
C ASP A 259 -12.11 19.46 -6.61
N PHE A 260 -13.18 18.79 -6.97
CA PHE A 260 -13.12 17.72 -7.94
C PHE A 260 -14.31 17.77 -8.89
N THR A 261 -14.04 17.34 -10.10
CA THR A 261 -15.05 17.11 -11.12
C THR A 261 -14.81 15.74 -11.73
N GLY A 262 -15.86 15.04 -12.06
CA GLY A 262 -15.75 13.74 -12.68
C GLY A 262 -16.91 13.46 -13.62
N ASN A 263 -16.69 12.47 -14.45
CA ASN A 263 -17.69 11.90 -15.34
C ASN A 263 -17.55 10.39 -15.28
N GLU A 264 -18.63 9.69 -15.01
CA GLU A 264 -18.69 8.24 -14.99
C GLU A 264 -19.84 7.77 -15.87
N ASN A 265 -19.53 6.99 -16.91
CA ASN A 265 -20.51 6.50 -17.88
C ASN A 265 -21.45 7.59 -18.42
N GLY A 266 -20.94 8.81 -18.63
CA GLY A 266 -21.71 9.95 -19.12
C GLY A 266 -22.49 10.71 -18.03
N SER A 267 -22.43 10.31 -16.79
CA SER A 267 -22.98 11.04 -15.64
C SER A 267 -21.90 11.94 -15.04
N SER A 268 -22.10 13.25 -15.05
CA SER A 268 -21.15 14.21 -14.47
C SER A 268 -21.47 14.46 -13.00
N TYR A 269 -20.44 14.55 -12.19
CA TYR A 269 -20.50 14.92 -10.78
C TYR A 269 -19.40 15.94 -10.47
N SER A 270 -19.62 16.74 -9.45
CA SER A 270 -18.62 17.69 -8.96
C SER A 270 -18.86 17.97 -7.50
N GLY A 271 -17.78 18.24 -6.79
CA GLY A 271 -17.87 18.58 -5.38
C GLY A 271 -16.61 19.31 -4.92
N GLY A 272 -16.71 19.90 -3.75
CA GLY A 272 -15.59 20.59 -3.13
C GLY A 272 -15.63 20.41 -1.63
N ASN A 273 -14.45 20.50 -1.03
CA ASN A 273 -14.30 20.36 0.41
C ASN A 273 -13.30 21.39 0.95
N GLN A 274 -13.58 21.89 2.15
CA GLN A 274 -12.66 22.70 2.92
C GLN A 274 -12.47 22.04 4.29
N THR A 275 -11.22 21.85 4.65
CA THR A 275 -10.87 21.29 5.95
C THR A 275 -10.06 22.30 6.75
N LEU A 276 -10.39 22.43 8.01
CA LEU A 276 -9.60 23.21 8.96
C LEU A 276 -9.28 22.30 10.16
N SER A 277 -8.02 22.22 10.52
CA SER A 277 -7.63 21.55 11.75
C SER A 277 -6.74 22.45 12.60
N ALA A 278 -6.93 22.38 13.90
CA ALA A 278 -6.08 23.02 14.87
C ALA A 278 -5.79 22.04 16.02
N SER A 279 -4.54 22.01 16.45
CA SER A 279 -4.12 21.18 17.58
C SER A 279 -3.19 21.97 18.49
N ALA A 280 -3.34 21.75 19.79
CA ALA A 280 -2.44 22.30 20.79
C ALA A 280 -2.10 21.20 21.80
N ALA A 281 -0.84 21.09 22.18
CA ALA A 281 -0.42 20.16 23.21
C ALA A 281 0.44 20.91 24.23
N PHE A 282 0.29 20.56 25.51
CA PHE A 282 1.01 21.17 26.62
C PHE A 282 1.48 20.08 27.58
N ALA A 283 2.67 20.24 28.11
CA ALA A 283 3.23 19.41 29.16
C ALA A 283 3.82 20.29 30.26
N PRO A 284 2.97 20.97 31.06
CA PRO A 284 3.42 21.90 32.10
C PRO A 284 4.34 21.25 33.12
N THR A 285 4.15 19.96 33.35
CA THR A 285 4.98 19.15 34.24
C THR A 285 5.30 17.81 33.58
N ASP A 286 6.26 17.08 34.12
CA ASP A 286 6.56 15.70 33.66
C ASP A 286 5.43 14.71 33.97
N ARG A 287 4.43 15.16 34.74
CA ARG A 287 3.28 14.31 35.19
C ARG A 287 1.96 14.67 34.55
N PHE A 288 1.87 15.78 33.85
CA PHE A 288 0.62 16.23 33.25
C PHE A 288 0.86 16.63 31.79
N THR A 289 0.09 16.02 30.91
CA THR A 289 0.02 16.40 29.51
C THR A 289 -1.43 16.63 29.13
N SER A 290 -1.68 17.67 28.35
CA SER A 290 -2.98 18.00 27.79
C SER A 290 -2.84 18.22 26.30
N SER A 291 -3.78 17.72 25.53
CA SER A 291 -3.85 17.95 24.08
C SER A 291 -5.27 18.29 23.67
N PHE A 292 -5.38 19.29 22.85
CA PHE A 292 -6.61 19.75 22.24
C PHE A 292 -6.53 19.59 20.73
N GLN A 293 -7.61 19.13 20.11
CA GLN A 293 -7.75 19.03 18.68
C GLN A 293 -9.13 19.52 18.26
N ALA A 294 -9.17 20.35 17.21
CA ALA A 294 -10.38 20.82 16.57
C ALA A 294 -10.27 20.54 15.06
N ASN A 295 -11.30 19.97 14.49
CA ASN A 295 -11.37 19.73 13.06
C ASN A 295 -12.72 20.21 12.53
N TYR A 296 -12.69 20.75 11.34
CA TYR A 296 -13.86 21.15 10.57
C TYR A 296 -13.71 20.61 9.15
N ASP A 297 -14.76 20.05 8.64
CA ASP A 297 -14.90 19.57 7.27
C ASP A 297 -16.19 20.16 6.70
N SER A 298 -16.09 20.94 5.64
CA SER A 298 -17.23 21.68 5.06
C SER A 298 -18.12 20.82 4.17
N SER A 299 -17.66 19.64 3.77
CA SER A 299 -18.41 18.72 2.92
C SER A 299 -18.00 17.28 3.15
N LEU A 300 -18.67 16.64 4.10
CA LEU A 300 -18.42 15.23 4.40
C LEU A 300 -18.71 14.33 3.17
N ALA A 301 -19.81 14.60 2.46
CA ALA A 301 -20.13 13.89 1.22
C ALA A 301 -19.06 14.09 0.16
N GLY A 302 -18.56 15.32 -0.03
CA GLY A 302 -17.49 15.62 -0.97
C GLY A 302 -16.16 14.96 -0.60
N SER A 303 -15.81 14.88 0.69
CA SER A 303 -14.59 14.20 1.13
C SER A 303 -14.66 12.69 0.92
N ILE A 304 -15.82 12.07 1.15
CA ILE A 304 -16.07 10.65 0.89
C ILE A 304 -15.94 10.37 -0.62
N GLU A 305 -16.59 11.17 -1.44
CA GLU A 305 -16.57 11.03 -2.90
C GLU A 305 -15.15 11.13 -3.45
N GLN A 306 -14.40 12.14 -3.02
CA GLN A 306 -13.01 12.33 -3.43
C GLN A 306 -12.12 11.13 -3.07
N GLN A 307 -12.34 10.53 -1.92
CA GLN A 307 -11.57 9.37 -1.48
C GLN A 307 -11.94 8.11 -2.27
N LEU A 308 -13.22 7.92 -2.58
CA LEU A 308 -13.70 6.80 -3.40
C LEU A 308 -13.14 6.87 -4.83
N ILE A 309 -13.13 8.06 -5.42
CA ILE A 309 -12.50 8.31 -6.73
C ILE A 309 -11.02 7.96 -6.69
N GLY A 310 -10.31 8.37 -5.65
CA GLY A 310 -8.87 8.13 -5.49
C GLY A 310 -8.46 6.66 -5.44
N VAL A 311 -9.39 5.75 -5.16
CA VAL A 311 -9.15 4.29 -5.14
C VAL A 311 -9.76 3.54 -6.32
N GLY A 312 -10.36 4.27 -7.28
CA GLY A 312 -10.99 3.66 -8.44
C GLY A 312 -12.25 2.86 -8.11
N ALA A 313 -12.87 3.14 -6.96
CA ALA A 313 -14.12 2.48 -6.60
C ALA A 313 -15.25 3.02 -7.48
N VAL A 314 -16.13 2.14 -7.93
CA VAL A 314 -17.42 2.54 -8.51
C VAL A 314 -18.21 3.19 -7.40
N THR A 315 -18.44 4.48 -7.53
CA THR A 315 -19.02 5.26 -6.45
C THR A 315 -20.50 4.94 -6.30
N PRO A 316 -20.98 4.63 -5.08
CA PRO A 316 -22.38 4.84 -4.78
C PRO A 316 -22.65 6.33 -5.01
N GLN A 317 -23.71 6.66 -5.71
CA GLN A 317 -24.09 8.06 -5.95
C GLN A 317 -24.38 8.72 -4.60
N VAL A 318 -23.40 9.49 -4.11
CA VAL A 318 -23.57 10.35 -2.95
C VAL A 318 -24.27 11.62 -3.43
N ASP A 319 -25.40 11.97 -2.83
CA ASP A 319 -26.12 13.21 -3.21
C ASP A 319 -25.34 14.43 -2.71
N LEU A 320 -24.37 14.89 -3.52
CA LEU A 320 -23.54 16.05 -3.25
C LEU A 320 -24.33 17.38 -3.20
N GLY A 321 -25.59 17.36 -3.64
CA GLY A 321 -26.47 18.56 -3.63
C GLY A 321 -26.99 18.90 -2.24
N LYS A 322 -26.90 18.01 -1.25
CA LYS A 322 -27.32 18.27 0.11
C LYS A 322 -26.15 18.73 0.96
N SER A 323 -26.42 19.69 1.85
CA SER A 323 -25.41 20.16 2.80
C SER A 323 -24.94 19.03 3.69
N SER A 324 -23.65 18.88 3.83
CA SER A 324 -23.02 17.97 4.77
C SER A 324 -21.77 18.63 5.33
N TYR A 325 -21.62 18.66 6.62
CA TYR A 325 -20.39 19.14 7.27
C TYR A 325 -20.10 18.32 8.52
N SER A 326 -18.90 18.40 9.00
CA SER A 326 -18.48 17.79 10.27
C SER A 326 -17.63 18.77 11.08
N ILE A 327 -17.95 18.91 12.34
CA ILE A 327 -17.15 19.61 13.34
C ILE A 327 -16.78 18.60 14.42
N SER A 328 -15.50 18.50 14.75
CA SER A 328 -15.06 17.69 15.88
C SER A 328 -14.14 18.48 16.79
N LEU A 329 -14.39 18.42 18.07
CA LEU A 329 -13.57 18.99 19.13
C LEU A 329 -13.17 17.86 20.07
N ASN A 330 -11.92 17.75 20.41
CA ASN A 330 -11.42 16.73 21.31
C ASN A 330 -10.37 17.30 22.25
N ASN A 331 -10.50 16.98 23.53
CA ASN A 331 -9.49 17.26 24.55
C ASN A 331 -9.09 15.97 25.24
N SER A 332 -7.80 15.73 25.35
CA SER A 332 -7.24 14.56 26.01
C SER A 332 -6.20 15.00 27.04
N ASP A 333 -6.45 14.65 28.27
CA ASP A 333 -5.60 14.93 29.41
C ASP A 333 -5.02 13.61 29.96
N ASN A 334 -3.74 13.62 30.30
CA ASN A 334 -3.09 12.49 30.94
C ASN A 334 -2.32 12.95 32.18
N VAL A 335 -2.58 12.29 33.31
CA VAL A 335 -1.98 12.59 34.61
C VAL A 335 -1.21 11.38 35.12
N VAL A 336 0.08 11.52 35.30
CA VAL A 336 0.92 10.51 35.95
C VAL A 336 0.88 10.74 37.47
N ILE A 337 0.05 9.95 38.15
CA ILE A 337 -0.16 10.06 39.61
C ILE A 337 1.07 9.51 40.35
N THR A 338 1.51 8.33 39.94
CA THR A 338 2.74 7.69 40.46
C THR A 338 3.53 7.06 39.30
N LYS A 339 4.69 6.48 39.59
CA LYS A 339 5.47 5.72 38.56
C LYS A 339 4.71 4.55 37.98
N SER A 340 3.68 4.09 38.68
CA SER A 340 2.87 2.91 38.31
C SER A 340 1.42 3.22 37.99
N LEU A 341 0.96 4.42 38.25
CA LEU A 341 -0.44 4.80 38.09
C LEU A 341 -0.54 6.06 37.26
N SER A 342 -1.32 6.01 36.20
CA SER A 342 -1.72 7.15 35.38
C SER A 342 -3.22 7.15 35.16
N ALA A 343 -3.78 8.31 34.93
CA ALA A 343 -5.17 8.49 34.57
C ALA A 343 -5.27 9.35 33.30
N GLY A 344 -6.07 8.90 32.36
CA GLY A 344 -6.40 9.60 31.14
C GLY A 344 -7.85 10.04 31.16
N PHE A 345 -8.11 11.25 30.69
CA PHE A 345 -9.45 11.81 30.51
C PHE A 345 -9.55 12.29 29.05
N ASN A 346 -10.65 11.97 28.43
CA ASN A 346 -10.92 12.43 27.08
C ASN A 346 -12.36 12.97 27.04
N VAL A 347 -12.52 14.14 26.46
CA VAL A 347 -13.81 14.76 26.19
C VAL A 347 -13.82 15.19 24.75
N GLY A 348 -14.81 14.73 24.01
CA GLY A 348 -14.97 15.09 22.61
C GLY A 348 -16.41 15.43 22.28
N HIS A 349 -16.57 16.29 21.29
CA HIS A 349 -17.85 16.63 20.70
C HIS A 349 -17.74 16.57 19.19
N VAL A 350 -18.68 15.88 18.58
CA VAL A 350 -18.79 15.76 17.12
C VAL A 350 -20.20 16.22 16.73
N GLU A 351 -20.28 17.14 15.80
CA GLU A 351 -21.51 17.53 15.13
C GLU A 351 -21.34 17.29 13.63
N GLN A 352 -22.30 16.61 13.05
CA GLN A 352 -22.31 16.29 11.62
C GLN A 352 -23.67 16.58 11.03
N VAL A 353 -23.67 17.13 9.85
CA VAL A 353 -24.84 17.20 8.99
C VAL A 353 -24.63 16.24 7.83
N VAL A 354 -25.52 15.27 7.70
CA VAL A 354 -25.50 14.29 6.61
C VAL A 354 -26.86 14.30 5.94
N TYR A 355 -26.89 14.61 4.66
CA TYR A 355 -28.14 14.75 3.87
C TYR A 355 -29.16 15.75 4.47
N GLY A 356 -28.67 16.78 5.18
CA GLY A 356 -29.51 17.78 5.81
C GLY A 356 -30.03 17.40 7.20
N GLU A 357 -29.71 16.22 7.68
CA GLU A 357 -30.01 15.75 9.05
C GLU A 357 -28.80 16.03 9.94
N THR A 358 -29.02 16.68 11.07
CA THR A 358 -27.98 16.97 12.06
C THR A 358 -27.86 15.79 13.04
N VAL A 359 -26.67 15.31 13.23
CA VAL A 359 -26.33 14.30 14.23
C VAL A 359 -25.22 14.86 15.11
N SER A 360 -25.44 14.98 16.39
CA SER A 360 -24.39 15.37 17.34
C SER A 360 -24.17 14.30 18.39
N ALA A 361 -22.93 14.16 18.79
CA ALA A 361 -22.52 13.25 19.85
C ALA A 361 -21.46 13.92 20.71
N THR A 362 -21.64 13.83 22.03
CA THR A 362 -20.59 14.20 22.98
C THR A 362 -20.12 12.95 23.70
N HIS A 363 -18.84 12.67 23.63
CA HIS A 363 -18.27 11.53 24.32
C HIS A 363 -17.34 11.98 25.45
N PHE A 364 -17.37 11.22 26.50
CA PHE A 364 -16.49 11.35 27.66
C PHE A 364 -15.86 9.98 27.92
N SER A 365 -14.55 9.94 28.13
CA SER A 365 -13.91 8.74 28.63
C SER A 365 -12.93 9.04 29.75
N ALA A 366 -12.92 8.16 30.74
CA ALA A 366 -11.95 8.20 31.82
C ALA A 366 -11.31 6.82 31.96
N ILE A 367 -9.99 6.77 31.87
CA ILE A 367 -9.22 5.53 31.88
C ILE A 367 -8.16 5.65 32.98
N ILE A 368 -8.02 4.60 33.75
CA ILE A 368 -6.95 4.45 34.73
C ILE A 368 -6.04 3.33 34.27
N ASP A 369 -4.75 3.64 34.17
CA ASP A 369 -3.71 2.70 33.82
C ASP A 369 -2.87 2.37 35.05
N TYR A 370 -2.71 1.08 35.32
CA TYR A 370 -1.83 0.63 36.35
C TYR A 370 -0.70 -0.24 35.78
N ARG A 371 0.54 0.21 35.96
CA ARG A 371 1.74 -0.46 35.49
C ARG A 371 2.41 -1.25 36.62
N PHE A 372 2.43 -2.56 36.47
CA PHE A 372 3.18 -3.46 37.36
C PHE A 372 4.63 -3.58 36.86
N LEU A 373 5.57 -2.99 37.59
CA LEU A 373 6.99 -3.03 37.28
C LEU A 373 7.68 -4.11 38.13
N LYS A 374 7.45 -5.39 37.82
CA LYS A 374 8.12 -6.50 38.50
C LYS A 374 9.01 -7.26 37.53
N PRO A 375 10.36 -7.27 37.71
CA PRO A 375 11.29 -7.93 36.79
C PRO A 375 10.99 -9.41 36.55
N LEU A 376 10.49 -10.10 37.57
CA LEU A 376 10.14 -11.53 37.48
C LEU A 376 8.95 -11.80 36.56
N TRP A 377 7.97 -10.92 36.53
CA TRP A 377 6.73 -11.10 35.77
C TRP A 377 6.71 -10.31 34.46
N GLY A 378 7.65 -9.37 34.26
CA GLY A 378 7.65 -8.45 33.15
C GLY A 378 6.93 -7.15 33.47
N THR A 379 6.67 -6.36 32.44
CA THR A 379 5.85 -5.18 32.52
C THR A 379 4.42 -5.56 32.14
N VAL A 380 3.51 -5.36 33.05
CA VAL A 380 2.07 -5.53 32.81
C VAL A 380 1.42 -4.18 33.01
N VAL A 381 0.68 -3.70 32.02
CA VAL A 381 -0.15 -2.51 32.14
C VAL A 381 -1.58 -2.98 32.03
N VAL A 382 -2.35 -2.79 33.08
CA VAL A 382 -3.79 -3.03 33.07
C VAL A 382 -4.47 -1.67 33.04
N TYR A 383 -5.41 -1.50 32.14
CA TYR A 383 -6.22 -0.31 32.11
C TYR A 383 -7.70 -0.66 32.22
N ALA A 384 -8.42 0.20 32.88
CA ALA A 384 -9.87 0.12 32.98
C ALA A 384 -10.45 1.52 32.99
N GLY A 385 -11.60 1.69 32.41
CA GLY A 385 -12.24 2.98 32.30
C GLY A 385 -13.70 2.86 31.89
N LEU A 386 -14.31 4.00 31.81
CA LEU A 386 -15.68 4.17 31.36
C LEU A 386 -15.68 5.15 30.20
N ASN A 387 -16.50 4.88 29.22
CA ASN A 387 -16.90 5.82 28.20
C ASN A 387 -18.41 6.08 28.37
N ASP A 388 -18.81 7.29 28.13
CA ASP A 388 -20.20 7.69 28.08
C ASP A 388 -20.42 8.56 26.86
N GLU A 389 -21.51 8.34 26.18
CA GLU A 389 -21.84 9.04 24.96
C GLU A 389 -23.25 9.54 24.99
N ALA A 390 -23.41 10.85 24.82
CA ALA A 390 -24.70 11.52 24.75
C ALA A 390 -24.95 11.95 23.29
N THR A 391 -26.01 11.45 22.70
CA THR A 391 -26.48 11.84 21.37
C THR A 391 -27.78 12.63 21.44
N GLU A 392 -28.07 13.43 20.41
CA GLU A 392 -29.36 14.15 20.32
C GLU A 392 -30.58 13.21 20.27
N ALA A 393 -30.39 11.99 19.78
CA ALA A 393 -31.44 10.97 19.77
C ALA A 393 -31.76 10.39 21.14
N GLY A 394 -31.09 10.84 22.20
CA GLY A 394 -31.35 10.43 23.58
C GLY A 394 -30.76 9.10 23.99
N ASN A 395 -29.94 8.47 23.15
CA ASN A 395 -29.22 7.27 23.51
C ASN A 395 -27.97 7.65 24.31
N THR A 396 -28.07 7.53 25.63
CA THR A 396 -26.89 7.59 26.50
C THR A 396 -26.43 6.18 26.76
N GLY A 397 -25.32 5.81 26.15
CA GLY A 397 -24.66 4.52 26.37
C GLY A 397 -23.44 4.70 27.24
N ALA A 398 -23.49 4.20 28.47
CA ALA A 398 -22.29 4.07 29.30
C ALA A 398 -21.65 2.72 29.05
N GLY A 399 -20.45 2.76 28.49
CA GLY A 399 -19.68 1.58 28.10
C GLY A 399 -18.46 1.35 28.97
N LEU A 400 -18.01 0.13 29.05
CA LEU A 400 -16.78 -0.27 29.73
C LEU A 400 -15.61 -0.28 28.72
N ILE A 401 -14.48 0.32 29.13
CA ILE A 401 -13.20 0.15 28.48
C ILE A 401 -12.28 -0.63 29.42
N ALA A 402 -11.66 -1.70 28.93
CA ALA A 402 -10.71 -2.46 29.74
C ALA A 402 -9.68 -3.13 28.85
N GLY A 403 -8.50 -3.34 29.40
CA GLY A 403 -7.50 -4.10 28.67
C GLY A 403 -6.22 -4.34 29.45
N VAL A 404 -5.35 -5.09 28.82
CA VAL A 404 -4.06 -5.47 29.38
C VAL A 404 -3.00 -5.47 28.30
N ASN A 405 -1.87 -4.87 28.59
CA ASN A 405 -0.64 -4.98 27.81
C ASN A 405 0.41 -5.70 28.65
N PHE A 406 1.02 -6.68 28.07
CA PHE A 406 2.05 -7.50 28.72
C PHE A 406 3.30 -7.55 27.86
N THR A 407 4.44 -7.26 28.45
CA THR A 407 5.76 -7.41 27.81
C THR A 407 6.73 -8.03 28.77
N LYS A 408 7.33 -9.12 28.36
CA LYS A 408 8.36 -9.81 29.13
C LYS A 408 9.49 -10.28 28.25
N GLN A 409 10.68 -9.90 28.63
CA GLN A 409 11.91 -10.35 28.01
C GLN A 409 12.72 -11.22 28.98
N TRP A 410 12.98 -12.44 28.59
CA TRP A 410 13.93 -13.35 29.23
C TRP A 410 15.19 -13.45 28.36
N SER A 411 16.20 -14.07 28.85
CA SER A 411 17.45 -14.26 28.08
C SER A 411 17.24 -14.94 26.71
N ASN A 412 16.29 -15.87 26.63
CA ASN A 412 16.03 -16.67 25.43
C ASN A 412 14.59 -16.62 24.93
N PHE A 413 13.73 -15.84 25.58
CA PHE A 413 12.33 -15.78 25.26
C PHE A 413 11.81 -14.36 25.46
N GLU A 414 11.04 -13.88 24.51
CA GLU A 414 10.33 -12.59 24.54
C GLU A 414 8.85 -12.88 24.28
N LEU A 415 8.00 -12.29 25.10
CA LEU A 415 6.56 -12.40 24.98
C LEU A 415 5.96 -11.01 25.09
N ASP A 416 5.25 -10.59 24.06
CA ASP A 416 4.44 -9.38 24.03
C ASP A 416 2.99 -9.79 23.79
N GLY A 417 2.07 -9.16 24.50
CA GLY A 417 0.66 -9.41 24.33
C GLY A 417 -0.16 -8.18 24.69
N SER A 418 -1.28 -8.03 24.04
CA SER A 418 -2.28 -7.03 24.37
C SER A 418 -3.68 -7.61 24.19
N PHE A 419 -4.57 -7.18 25.03
CA PHE A 419 -6.00 -7.38 24.91
C PHE A 419 -6.70 -6.08 25.25
N GLY A 420 -7.59 -5.63 24.39
CA GLY A 420 -8.41 -4.45 24.58
C GLY A 420 -9.88 -4.78 24.36
N TYR A 421 -10.73 -4.23 25.18
CA TYR A 421 -12.18 -4.31 25.09
C TYR A 421 -12.76 -2.91 25.25
N SER A 422 -13.72 -2.57 24.40
CA SER A 422 -14.54 -1.36 24.53
C SER A 422 -15.99 -1.68 24.18
N GLN A 423 -16.89 -1.07 24.88
CA GLN A 423 -18.32 -1.26 24.75
C GLN A 423 -18.98 0.08 24.42
N ASP A 424 -20.07 0.03 23.69
CA ASP A 424 -20.94 1.16 23.36
C ASP A 424 -20.18 2.40 22.87
N THR A 425 -19.40 2.19 21.81
CA THR A 425 -18.72 3.27 21.10
C THR A 425 -19.50 3.62 19.85
N GLN A 426 -19.91 4.87 19.71
CA GLN A 426 -20.57 5.32 18.50
C GLN A 426 -19.55 5.69 17.43
N THR A 427 -19.79 5.24 16.23
CA THR A 427 -19.03 5.68 15.05
C THR A 427 -19.69 6.91 14.43
N VAL A 428 -18.90 7.69 13.71
CA VAL A 428 -19.23 9.00 13.13
C VAL A 428 -20.49 9.05 12.25
N LEU A 429 -21.05 7.95 11.84
CA LEU A 429 -22.25 7.87 11.01
C LEU A 429 -23.25 6.83 11.53
N ALA A 430 -23.68 6.97 12.75
CA ALA A 430 -24.89 6.29 13.25
C ALA A 430 -24.87 4.76 13.27
N THR A 431 -23.73 4.11 13.31
CA THR A 431 -23.64 2.70 13.68
C THR A 431 -23.12 2.59 15.10
N GLU A 432 -23.95 2.09 15.97
CA GLU A 432 -23.58 1.76 17.34
C GLU A 432 -22.70 0.51 17.32
N VAL A 433 -21.45 0.65 17.77
CA VAL A 433 -20.58 -0.49 18.03
C VAL A 433 -20.87 -0.98 19.43
N THR A 434 -21.65 -2.03 19.55
CA THR A 434 -22.06 -2.58 20.85
C THR A 434 -20.90 -3.19 21.62
N SER A 435 -19.93 -3.74 20.93
CA SER A 435 -18.71 -4.25 21.56
C SER A 435 -17.57 -4.36 20.55
N ASN A 436 -16.39 -4.01 20.98
CA ASN A 436 -15.17 -4.20 20.20
C ASN A 436 -14.10 -4.81 21.11
N TYR A 437 -13.49 -5.91 20.69
CA TYR A 437 -12.30 -6.42 21.35
C TYR A 437 -11.22 -6.75 20.33
N SER A 438 -10.00 -6.48 20.72
CA SER A 438 -8.82 -6.76 19.93
C SER A 438 -7.78 -7.46 20.78
N TYR A 439 -7.01 -8.33 20.15
CA TYR A 439 -5.94 -9.06 20.83
C TYR A 439 -4.74 -9.23 19.92
N LEU A 440 -3.58 -9.19 20.55
CA LEU A 440 -2.30 -9.44 19.90
C LEU A 440 -1.44 -10.27 20.85
N ALA A 441 -0.82 -11.30 20.34
CA ALA A 441 0.21 -12.03 21.03
C ALA A 441 1.38 -12.30 20.09
N LYS A 442 2.57 -11.97 20.53
CA LYS A 442 3.81 -12.22 19.82
C LYS A 442 4.77 -12.93 20.78
N ALA A 443 5.23 -14.09 20.40
CA ALA A 443 6.22 -14.83 21.16
C ALA A 443 7.45 -15.09 20.29
N GLN A 444 8.61 -14.76 20.81
CA GLN A 444 9.89 -15.06 20.18
C GLN A 444 10.74 -15.88 21.15
N ARG A 445 11.23 -17.03 20.70
CA ARG A 445 12.08 -17.92 21.50
C ARG A 445 13.36 -18.26 20.76
N ARG A 446 14.48 -18.15 21.46
CA ARG A 446 15.77 -18.70 21.01
C ARG A 446 15.94 -20.08 21.59
N LEU A 447 15.88 -21.10 20.76
CA LEU A 447 16.11 -22.51 21.14
C LEU A 447 17.59 -22.83 20.94
N GLY A 448 18.39 -22.54 21.96
CA GLY A 448 19.86 -22.60 21.87
C GLY A 448 20.45 -21.44 21.03
N ARG A 449 21.67 -21.67 20.51
CA ARG A 449 22.40 -20.60 19.75
C ARG A 449 22.01 -20.50 18.29
N ARG A 450 21.22 -21.42 17.74
CA ARG A 450 21.05 -21.58 16.29
C ARG A 450 19.61 -21.56 15.80
N VAL A 451 18.64 -21.68 16.69
CA VAL A 451 17.22 -21.72 16.33
C VAL A 451 16.52 -20.52 16.93
N ARG A 452 15.79 -19.78 16.13
CA ARG A 452 14.86 -18.73 16.55
C ARG A 452 13.47 -19.08 16.05
N TRP A 453 12.55 -19.15 16.96
CA TRP A 453 11.14 -19.33 16.68
C TRP A 453 10.39 -18.04 17.01
N LEU A 454 9.60 -17.57 16.08
CA LEU A 454 8.71 -16.43 16.21
C LEU A 454 7.29 -16.91 15.90
N THR A 455 6.33 -16.53 16.73
CA THR A 455 4.92 -16.73 16.43
C THR A 455 4.17 -15.46 16.76
N THR A 456 3.17 -15.14 15.94
CA THR A 456 2.28 -14.00 16.09
C THR A 456 0.84 -14.47 15.98
N PHE A 457 0.00 -13.90 16.79
CA PHE A 457 -1.42 -14.11 16.78
C PHE A 457 -2.08 -12.77 17.01
N ASN A 458 -2.95 -12.33 16.12
CA ASN A 458 -3.70 -11.11 16.27
C ASN A 458 -5.10 -11.26 15.68
N GLY A 459 -6.02 -10.56 16.24
CA GLY A 459 -7.38 -10.52 15.74
C GLY A 459 -8.20 -9.44 16.42
N PHE A 460 -9.37 -9.24 15.89
CA PHE A 460 -10.37 -8.36 16.44
C PHE A 460 -11.77 -8.91 16.17
N HIS A 461 -12.71 -8.48 16.97
CA HIS A 461 -14.13 -8.71 16.79
C HIS A 461 -14.89 -7.43 17.10
N THR A 462 -15.79 -7.03 16.21
CA THR A 462 -16.63 -5.85 16.37
C THR A 462 -18.08 -6.27 16.21
N GLY A 463 -18.89 -6.07 17.24
CA GLY A 463 -20.34 -6.18 17.19
C GLY A 463 -20.93 -4.85 16.74
N LEU A 464 -21.74 -4.87 15.69
CA LEU A 464 -22.50 -3.70 15.21
C LEU A 464 -23.94 -3.83 15.71
N GLY A 465 -24.52 -2.73 16.24
CA GLY A 465 -25.87 -2.76 16.81
C GLY A 465 -26.98 -3.01 15.80
N GLU A 466 -28.07 -3.55 16.28
CA GLU A 466 -29.43 -3.71 15.71
C GLU A 466 -29.63 -4.48 14.39
N ALA A 467 -28.66 -4.78 13.58
CA ALA A 467 -28.87 -5.67 12.43
C ALA A 467 -28.46 -7.10 12.80
N GLU A 468 -29.40 -8.03 12.87
CA GLU A 468 -29.11 -9.46 13.02
C GLU A 468 -28.07 -9.90 11.99
N GLY A 469 -26.90 -10.34 12.46
CA GLY A 469 -25.79 -10.80 11.63
C GLY A 469 -24.71 -9.74 11.32
N SER A 470 -24.80 -8.55 11.86
CA SER A 470 -23.78 -7.50 11.68
C SER A 470 -22.67 -7.60 12.72
N SER A 471 -21.75 -8.47 12.52
CA SER A 471 -20.49 -8.51 13.26
C SER A 471 -19.34 -8.70 12.29
N ALA A 472 -18.21 -8.08 12.56
CA ALA A 472 -17.00 -8.28 11.79
C ALA A 472 -15.93 -8.91 12.68
N HIS A 473 -15.23 -9.90 12.17
CA HIS A 473 -14.07 -10.43 12.85
C HIS A 473 -12.95 -10.75 11.87
N ALA A 474 -11.72 -10.60 12.32
CA ALA A 474 -10.56 -11.05 11.59
C ALA A 474 -9.55 -11.67 12.54
N GLU A 475 -8.91 -12.71 12.07
CA GLU A 475 -7.87 -13.43 12.80
C GLU A 475 -6.68 -13.69 11.88
N SER A 476 -5.49 -13.57 12.44
CA SER A 476 -4.25 -13.87 11.74
C SER A 476 -3.29 -14.62 12.66
N TYR A 477 -2.79 -15.73 12.18
CA TYR A 477 -1.79 -16.57 12.85
C TYR A 477 -0.56 -16.65 11.97
N GLY A 478 0.60 -16.38 12.55
CA GLY A 478 1.87 -16.48 11.86
C GLY A 478 2.88 -17.27 12.69
N THR A 479 3.65 -18.13 12.06
CA THR A 479 4.79 -18.78 12.70
C THR A 479 5.98 -18.81 11.77
N GLN A 480 7.14 -18.56 12.32
CA GLN A 480 8.40 -18.55 11.59
C GLN A 480 9.48 -19.26 12.42
N LEU A 481 10.14 -20.20 11.81
CA LEU A 481 11.28 -20.92 12.39
C LEU A 481 12.53 -20.64 11.56
N VAL A 482 13.52 -20.04 12.19
CA VAL A 482 14.83 -19.78 11.59
C VAL A 482 15.86 -20.69 12.23
N TYR A 483 16.47 -21.57 11.46
CA TYR A 483 17.55 -22.44 11.89
C TYR A 483 18.77 -22.28 11.00
N LYS A 484 19.80 -21.61 11.50
CA LYS A 484 21.00 -21.28 10.72
C LYS A 484 20.61 -20.58 9.39
N MET A 485 20.69 -21.34 8.29
CA MET A 485 20.39 -20.92 6.94
C MET A 485 18.97 -21.27 6.47
N TYR A 486 18.21 -21.99 7.29
CA TYR A 486 16.84 -22.39 6.96
C TYR A 486 15.84 -21.45 7.62
N ASN A 487 14.88 -21.00 6.85
CA ASN A 487 13.76 -20.21 7.34
C ASN A 487 12.47 -20.84 6.83
N VAL A 488 11.59 -21.22 7.73
CA VAL A 488 10.28 -21.80 7.44
C VAL A 488 9.23 -20.88 8.04
N GLY A 489 8.28 -20.47 7.25
CA GLY A 489 7.15 -19.64 7.69
C GLY A 489 5.82 -20.26 7.27
N ALA A 490 4.82 -20.08 8.11
CA ALA A 490 3.44 -20.38 7.78
C ALA A 490 2.54 -19.29 8.35
N THR A 491 1.54 -18.88 7.58
CA THR A 491 0.51 -17.94 8.02
C THR A 491 -0.88 -18.47 7.68
N TYR A 492 -1.82 -18.12 8.51
CA TYR A 492 -3.24 -18.31 8.29
C TYR A 492 -3.95 -17.02 8.62
N GLY A 493 -4.88 -16.60 7.79
CA GLY A 493 -5.75 -15.46 8.02
C GLY A 493 -7.19 -15.84 7.72
N HIS A 494 -8.10 -15.32 8.50
CA HIS A 494 -9.52 -15.47 8.30
C HIS A 494 -10.21 -14.15 8.61
N THR A 495 -11.11 -13.75 7.72
CA THR A 495 -11.98 -12.57 7.90
C THR A 495 -13.42 -13.00 7.65
N SER A 496 -14.34 -12.51 8.42
CA SER A 496 -15.76 -12.67 8.13
C SER A 496 -16.57 -11.53 8.73
N GLY A 497 -17.67 -11.22 8.09
CA GLY A 497 -18.65 -10.26 8.58
C GLY A 497 -18.91 -9.13 7.61
N THR A 498 -19.73 -8.20 8.07
CA THR A 498 -20.08 -7.00 7.31
C THR A 498 -18.94 -6.02 7.38
N VAL A 499 -18.35 -5.80 6.24
CA VAL A 499 -17.32 -4.81 6.08
C VAL A 499 -17.97 -3.53 5.58
N LEU A 500 -17.76 -2.47 6.33
CA LEU A 500 -18.21 -1.15 5.92
C LEU A 500 -17.20 -0.57 4.94
N LEU A 501 -17.66 -0.19 3.75
CA LEU A 501 -16.85 0.59 2.83
C LEU A 501 -16.54 1.93 3.49
N THR A 502 -15.28 2.14 3.76
CA THR A 502 -14.81 3.42 4.29
C THR A 502 -14.61 4.40 3.17
N ALA A 503 -14.54 5.67 3.54
CA ALA A 503 -14.21 6.76 2.64
C ALA A 503 -12.87 6.59 1.89
N ASN A 504 -12.03 5.68 2.30
CA ASN A 504 -10.77 5.37 1.62
C ASN A 504 -10.87 4.20 0.62
N GLY A 505 -12.10 3.72 0.33
CA GLY A 505 -12.29 2.52 -0.49
C GLY A 505 -11.65 1.25 0.11
N LEU A 506 -10.96 1.41 1.21
CA LEU A 506 -10.43 0.34 2.01
C LEU A 506 -11.52 -0.09 2.97
N VAL A 507 -11.69 -1.36 3.10
CA VAL A 507 -12.40 -1.94 4.20
C VAL A 507 -11.72 -1.46 5.48
N ALA A 508 -12.43 -0.64 6.27
CA ALA A 508 -11.85 -0.22 7.54
C ALA A 508 -11.64 -1.43 8.40
N ALA A 509 -10.44 -1.57 8.91
CA ALA A 509 -10.27 -2.37 10.11
C ALA A 509 -11.19 -1.78 11.18
N PRO A 510 -12.05 -2.59 11.84
CA PRO A 510 -12.88 -2.14 12.94
C PRO A 510 -12.04 -1.41 13.98
N GLY A 511 -12.54 -0.28 14.44
CA GLY A 511 -11.80 0.62 15.34
C GLY A 511 -11.14 1.82 14.67
N THR A 512 -11.09 1.90 13.34
CA THR A 512 -10.82 3.14 12.64
C THR A 512 -12.13 3.76 12.21
N LEU A 513 -12.46 4.89 12.80
CA LEU A 513 -13.67 5.64 12.49
C LEU A 513 -13.66 6.08 11.04
N ALA A 514 -14.42 5.38 10.23
CA ALA A 514 -14.67 5.78 8.86
C ALA A 514 -16.16 6.07 8.70
N PRO A 515 -16.52 7.08 7.93
CA PRO A 515 -17.91 7.36 7.65
C PRO A 515 -18.55 6.13 7.00
N VAL A 516 -19.63 5.67 7.57
CA VAL A 516 -20.45 4.59 7.03
C VAL A 516 -21.30 5.20 5.93
N LEU A 517 -21.07 4.81 4.71
CA LEU A 517 -22.05 5.02 3.65
C LEU A 517 -23.33 4.27 4.04
N THR A 518 -24.48 4.85 3.74
CA THR A 518 -25.82 4.32 4.03
C THR A 518 -25.93 2.82 3.77
N ALA A 519 -26.97 2.15 4.23
CA ALA A 519 -27.22 0.70 4.16
C ALA A 519 -26.91 0.00 2.80
N ASN A 520 -26.75 0.76 1.74
CA ASN A 520 -26.37 0.29 0.41
C ASN A 520 -24.84 0.16 0.22
N GLY A 521 -24.02 0.56 1.17
CA GLY A 521 -22.56 0.51 1.09
C GLY A 521 -21.91 -0.56 1.98
N SER A 522 -22.68 -1.48 2.53
CA SER A 522 -22.12 -2.60 3.28
C SER A 522 -21.76 -3.74 2.35
N LEU A 523 -20.52 -4.20 2.43
CA LEU A 523 -20.03 -5.39 1.74
C LEU A 523 -19.90 -6.52 2.75
N LEU A 524 -20.59 -7.64 2.51
CA LEU A 524 -20.35 -8.86 3.27
C LEU A 524 -19.13 -9.54 2.66
N ASP A 525 -18.05 -9.67 3.42
CA ASP A 525 -16.83 -10.31 2.97
C ASP A 525 -16.44 -11.45 3.93
N THR A 526 -16.25 -12.61 3.37
CA THR A 526 -15.75 -13.76 4.11
C THR A 526 -14.59 -14.37 3.34
N GLY A 527 -13.43 -14.38 3.97
CA GLY A 527 -12.24 -14.84 3.30
C GLY A 527 -11.31 -15.65 4.21
N SER A 528 -10.55 -16.53 3.62
CA SER A 528 -9.46 -17.22 4.29
C SER A 528 -8.22 -17.29 3.41
N SER A 529 -7.07 -17.13 4.02
CA SER A 529 -5.77 -17.21 3.37
C SER A 529 -4.84 -18.16 4.11
N TYR A 530 -4.11 -18.96 3.37
CA TYR A 530 -3.08 -19.84 3.90
C TYR A 530 -1.79 -19.58 3.14
N SER A 531 -0.70 -19.39 3.84
CA SER A 531 0.59 -19.32 3.19
C SER A 531 1.60 -20.22 3.88
N PHE A 532 2.51 -20.75 3.09
CA PHE A 532 3.68 -21.47 3.56
C PHE A 532 4.89 -20.94 2.80
N SER A 533 5.98 -20.71 3.49
CA SER A 533 7.22 -20.26 2.88
C SER A 533 8.41 -21.02 3.45
N PHE A 534 9.33 -21.35 2.57
CA PHE A 534 10.62 -21.96 2.94
C PHE A 534 11.73 -21.26 2.18
N THR A 535 12.73 -20.79 2.89
CA THR A 535 13.91 -20.15 2.31
C THR A 535 15.18 -20.75 2.91
N THR A 536 16.17 -21.02 2.09
CA THR A 536 17.45 -21.51 2.57
C THR A 536 18.60 -21.01 1.73
N ASN A 537 19.74 -20.81 2.40
CA ASN A 537 21.02 -20.50 1.78
C ASN A 537 22.05 -21.56 2.21
N PRO A 538 21.97 -22.82 1.69
CA PRO A 538 22.76 -23.95 2.19
C PRO A 538 24.25 -23.74 2.07
N ILE A 539 24.66 -22.97 1.07
CA ILE A 539 26.03 -22.46 0.90
C ILE A 539 25.98 -20.98 0.56
N ARG A 540 27.07 -20.26 0.81
CA ARG A 540 27.13 -18.78 0.69
C ARG A 540 26.66 -18.19 -0.63
N ARG A 541 26.57 -19.01 -1.67
CA ARG A 541 26.25 -18.56 -3.05
C ARG A 541 25.01 -19.24 -3.65
N LEU A 542 24.35 -20.09 -2.89
CA LEU A 542 23.15 -20.80 -3.29
C LEU A 542 22.00 -20.34 -2.42
N SER A 543 20.97 -19.79 -3.02
CA SER A 543 19.69 -19.52 -2.37
C SER A 543 18.59 -20.36 -3.00
N PHE A 544 17.71 -20.83 -2.18
CA PHE A 544 16.50 -21.53 -2.57
C PHE A 544 15.33 -20.96 -1.78
N SER A 545 14.25 -20.64 -2.48
CA SER A 545 12.99 -20.23 -1.85
C SER A 545 11.83 -20.96 -2.50
N THR A 546 10.85 -21.31 -1.69
CA THR A 546 9.56 -21.78 -2.16
C THR A 546 8.46 -21.18 -1.31
N SER A 547 7.36 -20.85 -1.94
CA SER A 547 6.17 -20.37 -1.26
C SER A 547 4.93 -20.98 -1.89
N TYR A 548 3.96 -21.21 -1.03
CA TYR A 548 2.62 -21.63 -1.41
C TYR A 548 1.64 -20.69 -0.75
N MET A 549 0.70 -20.18 -1.50
CA MET A 549 -0.38 -19.34 -1.00
C MET A 549 -1.70 -19.83 -1.59
N ARG A 550 -2.71 -19.89 -0.76
CA ARG A 550 -4.09 -20.15 -1.16
C ARG A 550 -4.99 -19.14 -0.50
N THR A 551 -5.87 -18.54 -1.27
CA THR A 551 -6.88 -17.60 -0.81
C THR A 551 -8.23 -18.01 -1.32
N LEU A 552 -9.23 -17.81 -0.50
CA LEU A 552 -10.64 -18.10 -0.79
C LEU A 552 -11.42 -16.90 -0.28
N ASN A 553 -12.21 -16.26 -1.12
CA ASN A 553 -13.05 -15.14 -0.73
C ASN A 553 -14.43 -15.28 -1.32
N ASP A 554 -15.40 -14.99 -0.48
CA ASP A 554 -16.80 -14.90 -0.83
C ASP A 554 -17.24 -13.47 -0.47
N SER A 555 -17.48 -12.63 -1.45
CA SER A 555 -17.99 -11.29 -1.25
C SER A 555 -19.42 -11.16 -1.76
N LEU A 556 -20.28 -10.63 -0.92
CA LEU A 556 -21.67 -10.31 -1.23
C LEU A 556 -21.81 -8.79 -1.18
N ALA A 557 -22.02 -8.15 -2.31
CA ALA A 557 -22.38 -6.75 -2.31
C ALA A 557 -23.76 -6.58 -1.67
N GLY A 558 -23.87 -5.73 -0.65
CA GLY A 558 -25.13 -5.45 0.07
C GLY A 558 -26.17 -4.68 -0.75
N VAL A 559 -25.94 -4.50 -2.04
CA VAL A 559 -26.90 -3.87 -2.96
C VAL A 559 -27.86 -4.93 -3.46
N ALA A 560 -29.14 -4.71 -3.28
CA ALA A 560 -30.18 -5.58 -3.80
C ALA A 560 -30.01 -5.78 -5.31
N GLY A 561 -29.63 -7.00 -5.72
CA GLY A 561 -29.41 -7.36 -7.13
C GLY A 561 -27.95 -7.57 -7.54
N ALA A 562 -26.97 -7.27 -6.70
CA ALA A 562 -25.57 -7.60 -6.98
C ALA A 562 -25.33 -9.11 -6.79
N ALA A 563 -24.66 -9.72 -7.76
CA ALA A 563 -24.30 -11.13 -7.70
C ALA A 563 -23.18 -11.35 -6.66
N ALA A 564 -23.31 -12.40 -5.86
CA ALA A 564 -22.21 -12.86 -5.03
C ALA A 564 -20.99 -13.18 -5.89
N SER A 565 -19.84 -12.65 -5.54
CA SER A 565 -18.59 -12.93 -6.24
C SER A 565 -17.71 -13.84 -5.38
N ASN A 566 -17.50 -15.06 -5.86
CA ASN A 566 -16.58 -15.99 -5.24
C ASN A 566 -15.27 -15.98 -6.01
N SER A 567 -14.18 -15.79 -5.32
CA SER A 567 -12.86 -15.87 -5.92
C SER A 567 -11.96 -16.84 -5.15
N ALA A 568 -11.17 -17.58 -5.89
CA ALA A 568 -10.18 -18.48 -5.33
C ALA A 568 -8.86 -18.32 -6.09
N SER A 569 -7.78 -18.17 -5.37
CA SER A 569 -6.44 -18.14 -5.93
C SER A 569 -5.55 -19.16 -5.23
N LYS A 570 -4.73 -19.84 -6.00
CA LYS A 570 -3.73 -20.79 -5.53
C LYS A 570 -2.43 -20.53 -6.29
N VAL A 571 -1.42 -20.14 -5.58
CA VAL A 571 -0.12 -19.80 -6.14
C VAL A 571 0.95 -20.67 -5.49
N TYR A 572 1.73 -21.32 -6.30
CA TYR A 572 2.94 -22.01 -5.88
C TYR A 572 4.13 -21.43 -6.62
N LEU A 573 5.13 -20.98 -5.88
CA LEU A 573 6.36 -20.40 -6.41
C LEU A 573 7.55 -21.19 -5.88
N MET A 574 8.50 -21.48 -6.75
CA MET A 574 9.79 -22.04 -6.39
C MET A 574 10.88 -21.29 -7.17
N PHE A 575 11.89 -20.87 -6.47
CA PHE A 575 12.98 -20.10 -7.04
C PHE A 575 14.31 -20.53 -6.45
N THR A 576 15.31 -20.68 -7.30
CA THR A 576 16.69 -20.95 -6.88
C THR A 576 17.68 -20.10 -7.64
N THR A 577 18.69 -19.62 -6.93
CA THR A 577 19.81 -18.90 -7.54
C THR A 577 21.13 -19.50 -7.05
N TYR A 578 22.07 -19.66 -7.96
CA TYR A 578 23.43 -20.04 -7.66
C TYR A 578 24.42 -19.08 -8.28
N GLN A 579 25.22 -18.43 -7.47
CA GLN A 579 26.24 -17.49 -7.93
C GLN A 579 27.61 -18.17 -8.02
N PHE A 580 28.17 -18.18 -9.21
CA PHE A 580 29.55 -18.62 -9.45
C PHE A 580 30.35 -17.48 -10.06
N ARG A 581 31.21 -16.84 -9.26
CA ARG A 581 31.96 -15.65 -9.65
C ARG A 581 31.01 -14.53 -10.14
N LYS A 582 31.11 -14.14 -11.42
CA LYS A 582 30.27 -13.14 -12.09
C LYS A 582 29.03 -13.75 -12.78
N MET A 583 28.83 -15.06 -12.66
CA MET A 583 27.67 -15.74 -13.23
C MET A 583 26.65 -16.07 -12.16
N VAL A 584 25.39 -15.91 -12.50
CA VAL A 584 24.25 -16.27 -11.68
C VAL A 584 23.40 -17.27 -12.48
N PHE A 585 23.21 -18.44 -11.93
CA PHE A 585 22.29 -19.45 -12.45
C PHE A 585 20.96 -19.27 -11.71
N THR A 586 19.88 -19.20 -12.46
CA THR A 586 18.52 -19.06 -11.92
C THR A 586 17.66 -20.19 -12.43
N ALA A 587 16.81 -20.71 -11.57
CA ALA A 587 15.74 -21.60 -11.97
C ALA A 587 14.50 -21.27 -11.17
N GLY A 588 13.35 -21.28 -11.83
CA GLY A 588 12.09 -20.97 -11.19
C GLY A 588 10.96 -21.84 -11.73
N TYR A 589 9.97 -22.01 -10.88
CA TYR A 589 8.73 -22.68 -11.19
C TYR A 589 7.58 -21.90 -10.57
N THR A 590 6.55 -21.62 -11.35
CA THR A 590 5.33 -20.95 -10.93
C THR A 590 4.15 -21.81 -11.35
N ASN A 591 3.21 -22.01 -10.45
CA ASN A 591 1.91 -22.57 -10.75
C ASN A 591 0.85 -21.67 -10.14
N LEU A 592 0.02 -21.09 -10.99
CA LEU A 592 -1.11 -20.24 -10.63
C LEU A 592 -2.39 -20.96 -11.04
N ASN A 593 -3.36 -20.97 -10.17
CA ASN A 593 -4.73 -21.39 -10.48
C ASN A 593 -5.67 -20.35 -9.87
N GLN A 594 -6.47 -19.71 -10.70
CA GLN A 594 -7.34 -18.62 -10.32
C GLN A 594 -8.74 -18.82 -10.85
N PHE A 595 -9.72 -18.55 -10.01
CA PHE A 595 -11.14 -18.63 -10.32
C PHE A 595 -11.85 -17.37 -9.85
N VAL A 596 -12.72 -16.84 -10.68
CA VAL A 596 -13.58 -15.70 -10.36
C VAL A 596 -14.98 -16.01 -10.87
N SER A 597 -15.94 -16.19 -9.98
CA SER A 597 -17.30 -16.59 -10.35
C SER A 597 -18.04 -15.55 -11.19
N ALA A 598 -17.79 -14.28 -10.92
CA ALA A 598 -18.40 -13.17 -11.66
C ALA A 598 -17.99 -13.13 -13.15
N SER A 599 -16.89 -13.77 -13.53
CA SER A 599 -16.45 -13.82 -14.94
C SER A 599 -17.26 -14.76 -15.81
N GLY A 600 -17.99 -15.71 -15.19
CA GLY A 600 -18.63 -16.81 -15.94
C GLY A 600 -17.65 -17.73 -16.65
N LEU A 601 -16.35 -17.54 -16.52
CA LEU A 601 -15.29 -18.31 -17.13
C LEU A 601 -14.86 -19.48 -16.22
N PRO A 602 -14.39 -20.59 -16.80
CA PRO A 602 -13.82 -21.67 -16.01
C PRO A 602 -12.55 -21.19 -15.28
N PRO A 603 -12.13 -21.90 -14.20
CA PRO A 603 -10.87 -21.62 -13.54
C PRO A 603 -9.71 -21.57 -14.53
N ALA A 604 -8.90 -20.52 -14.46
CA ALA A 604 -7.71 -20.39 -15.29
C ALA A 604 -6.49 -20.97 -14.58
N SER A 605 -5.76 -21.85 -15.24
CA SER A 605 -4.51 -22.40 -14.74
C SER A 605 -3.33 -21.95 -15.60
N TYR A 606 -2.24 -21.68 -14.93
CA TYR A 606 -0.97 -21.31 -15.56
C TYR A 606 0.19 -21.96 -14.83
N THR A 607 1.00 -22.66 -15.58
CA THR A 607 2.24 -23.24 -15.07
C THR A 607 3.41 -22.71 -15.90
N ASN A 608 4.42 -22.22 -15.24
CA ASN A 608 5.64 -21.75 -15.89
C ASN A 608 6.87 -22.32 -15.20
N PHE A 609 7.85 -22.71 -15.96
CA PHE A 609 9.17 -23.00 -15.45
C PHE A 609 10.22 -22.29 -16.30
N TYR A 610 11.26 -21.81 -15.67
CA TYR A 610 12.38 -21.22 -16.37
C TYR A 610 13.72 -21.66 -15.76
N VAL A 611 14.72 -21.70 -16.61
CA VAL A 611 16.11 -21.91 -16.24
C VAL A 611 16.95 -20.91 -17.00
N GLY A 612 17.83 -20.20 -16.30
CA GLY A 612 18.64 -19.17 -16.92
C GLY A 612 20.04 -19.08 -16.33
N ILE A 613 20.91 -18.47 -17.08
CA ILE A 613 22.24 -18.06 -16.68
C ILE A 613 22.41 -16.58 -17.01
N GLN A 614 22.84 -15.81 -16.03
CA GLN A 614 23.15 -14.38 -16.17
C GLN A 614 24.61 -14.16 -15.84
N ARG A 615 25.26 -13.24 -16.56
CA ARG A 615 26.63 -12.83 -16.29
C ARG A 615 26.69 -11.33 -16.11
N TRP A 616 27.15 -10.92 -14.93
CA TRP A 616 27.38 -9.52 -14.64
C TRP A 616 28.66 -9.02 -15.33
N PHE A 617 28.60 -7.85 -15.93
CA PHE A 617 29.71 -7.16 -16.55
C PHE A 617 29.80 -5.71 -16.05
N LYS A 618 31.00 -5.19 -16.11
CA LYS A 618 31.28 -3.76 -16.03
C LYS A 618 32.15 -3.47 -17.24
N ALA A 619 31.61 -2.75 -18.18
CA ALA A 619 32.30 -2.51 -19.46
C ALA A 619 33.30 -1.36 -19.30
N PHE A 620 32.95 -0.31 -18.60
CA PHE A 620 33.78 0.84 -18.31
C PHE A 620 33.26 1.65 -17.13
#